data_df5ef18ba630278c9c63cc542294dcdb
#
_entry.id   df5ef18ba630278c9c63cc542294dcdb
#
_cell.length_a   1.000
_cell.length_b   1.000
_cell.length_c   1.000
_cell.angle_alpha   90.00
_cell.angle_beta   90.00
_cell.angle_gamma   90.00
#
_symmetry.space_group_name_H-M   'P 1'
#
loop_
_entity.id
_entity.type
_entity.pdbx_description
1 polymer ?
#
loop_
_entity_poly.entity_id
_entity_poly.type
_entity_poly.pdbx_seq_one_letter_code
_entity_poly.pdbx_strand_id
1 'polypeptide(L)'
;AVQELLEQTQTLERFGIQSVLEALSRPLEQMLSNAGYAPLEKIAQVLAQQQIEQNPHLGIDQETGNITDLWKLGIIDPTEVKTHALRVACEIAGRVLRIQTIVRKREESL
;
A
#
# COMPACT_ATOMS: atom_id res chain seq x y z
N ALA A 1 3.63 -9.10 -7.80
CA ALA A 1 2.43 -9.96 -7.68
C ALA A 1 1.14 -9.24 -8.06
N VAL A 2 0.78 -8.15 -7.38
CA VAL A 2 -0.47 -7.40 -7.66
C VAL A 2 -0.43 -6.76 -9.06
N GLN A 3 0.70 -6.20 -9.45
CA GLN A 3 0.88 -5.58 -10.75
C GLN A 3 0.79 -6.59 -11.90
N GLU A 4 1.37 -7.77 -11.75
CA GLU A 4 1.23 -8.87 -12.72
C GLU A 4 -0.22 -9.32 -12.86
N LEU A 5 -0.95 -9.42 -11.74
CA LEU A 5 -2.36 -9.76 -11.74
C LEU A 5 -3.18 -8.70 -12.47
N LEU A 6 -2.86 -7.43 -12.29
CA LEU A 6 -3.50 -6.31 -12.97
C LEU A 6 -3.32 -6.39 -14.49
N GLU A 7 -2.12 -6.72 -14.97
CA GLU A 7 -1.81 -6.85 -16.39
C GLU A 7 -2.55 -8.01 -17.05
N GLN A 8 -2.78 -9.11 -16.31
CA GLN A 8 -3.47 -10.30 -16.77
C GLN A 8 -4.99 -10.18 -16.73
N THR A 9 -5.55 -9.22 -16.02
CA THR A 9 -6.99 -9.08 -15.80
C THR A 9 -7.58 -8.00 -16.69
N GLN A 10 -8.55 -8.37 -17.54
CA GLN A 10 -9.19 -7.45 -18.50
C GLN A 10 -10.68 -7.20 -18.23
N THR A 11 -11.17 -7.54 -17.04
CA THR A 11 -12.56 -7.40 -16.63
C THR A 11 -12.76 -6.20 -15.69
N LEU A 12 -14.00 -5.97 -15.24
CA LEU A 12 -14.32 -4.97 -14.20
C LEU A 12 -13.55 -5.19 -12.90
N GLU A 13 -13.15 -6.43 -12.61
CA GLU A 13 -12.29 -6.76 -11.48
C GLU A 13 -10.95 -6.02 -11.50
N ARG A 14 -10.50 -5.63 -12.70
CA ARG A 14 -9.28 -4.82 -12.86
C ARG A 14 -9.33 -3.53 -12.04
N PHE A 15 -10.47 -2.87 -11.96
CA PHE A 15 -10.63 -1.64 -11.17
C PHE A 15 -10.48 -1.89 -9.67
N GLY A 16 -10.97 -3.03 -9.18
CA GLY A 16 -10.76 -3.45 -7.79
C GLY A 16 -9.29 -3.72 -7.48
N ILE A 17 -8.61 -4.42 -8.37
CA ILE A 17 -7.16 -4.71 -8.25
C ILE A 17 -6.36 -3.41 -8.30
N GLN A 18 -6.69 -2.49 -9.18
CA GLN A 18 -6.07 -1.17 -9.27
C GLN A 18 -6.22 -0.39 -7.95
N SER A 19 -7.41 -0.41 -7.35
CA SER A 19 -7.66 0.25 -6.06
C SER A 19 -6.80 -0.31 -4.94
N VAL A 20 -6.63 -1.63 -4.87
CA VAL A 20 -5.75 -2.27 -3.89
C VAL A 20 -4.29 -1.88 -4.12
N LEU A 21 -3.84 -1.89 -5.38
CA LEU A 21 -2.47 -1.50 -5.74
C LEU A 21 -2.15 -0.07 -5.28
N GLU A 22 -3.06 0.87 -5.52
CA GLU A 22 -2.91 2.26 -5.08
C GLU A 22 -2.93 2.39 -3.55
N ALA A 23 -3.77 1.60 -2.87
CA ALA A 23 -3.88 1.62 -1.42
C ALA A 23 -2.62 1.10 -0.70
N LEU A 24 -1.83 0.21 -1.34
CA LEU A 24 -0.63 -0.37 -0.72
C LEU A 24 0.46 0.66 -0.42
N SER A 25 0.52 1.77 -1.13
CA SER A 25 1.49 2.85 -0.87
C SER A 25 1.05 3.81 0.24
N ARG A 26 -0.22 3.84 0.60
CA ARG A 26 -0.79 4.80 1.56
C ARG A 26 -0.18 4.76 2.96
N PRO A 27 0.10 3.59 3.57
CA PRO A 27 0.77 3.57 4.88
C PRO A 27 2.13 4.26 4.86
N LEU A 28 2.95 4.02 3.85
CA LEU A 28 4.25 4.68 3.72
C LEU A 28 4.11 6.18 3.46
N GLU A 29 3.17 6.57 2.61
CA GLU A 29 2.87 7.99 2.36
C GLU A 29 2.52 8.71 3.66
N GLN A 30 1.66 8.11 4.50
CA GLN A 30 1.25 8.69 5.76
C GLN A 30 2.41 8.78 6.76
N MET A 31 3.25 7.74 6.84
CA MET A 31 4.43 7.74 7.71
C MET A 31 5.41 8.83 7.32
N LEU A 32 5.67 9.02 6.02
CA LEU A 32 6.56 10.06 5.52
C LEU A 32 6.00 11.47 5.76
N SER A 33 4.70 11.65 5.55
CA SER A 33 4.01 12.91 5.84
C SER A 33 4.11 13.27 7.32
N ASN A 34 3.89 12.30 8.21
CA ASN A 34 4.00 12.49 9.66
C ASN A 34 5.42 12.85 10.08
N ALA A 35 6.43 12.36 9.38
CA ALA A 35 7.84 12.69 9.62
C ALA A 35 8.28 14.03 9.02
N GLY A 36 7.39 14.70 8.27
CA GLY A 36 7.66 16.01 7.67
C GLY A 36 8.30 15.96 6.28
N TYR A 37 8.33 14.81 5.63
CA TYR A 37 8.86 14.65 4.27
C TYR A 37 7.77 14.76 3.20
N ALA A 38 8.18 15.06 1.96
CA ALA A 38 7.31 14.99 0.80
C ALA A 38 7.15 13.54 0.35
N PRO A 39 5.97 12.90 0.56
CA PRO A 39 5.82 11.45 0.38
C PRO A 39 6.09 10.98 -1.05
N LEU A 40 5.50 11.64 -2.04
CA LEU A 40 5.63 11.23 -3.44
C LEU A 40 7.08 11.29 -3.94
N GLU A 41 7.78 12.35 -3.59
CA GLU A 41 9.19 12.51 -3.94
C GLU A 41 10.06 11.42 -3.32
N LYS A 42 9.89 11.17 -2.03
CA LYS A 42 10.66 10.14 -1.31
C LYS A 42 10.39 8.73 -1.84
N ILE A 43 9.15 8.41 -2.11
CA ILE A 43 8.77 7.10 -2.66
C ILE A 43 9.38 6.90 -4.05
N ALA A 44 9.30 7.92 -4.91
CA ALA A 44 9.92 7.86 -6.23
C ALA A 44 11.44 7.65 -6.16
N GLN A 45 12.12 8.33 -5.25
CA GLN A 45 13.57 8.17 -5.02
C GLN A 45 13.92 6.75 -4.57
N VAL A 46 13.17 6.18 -3.63
CA VAL A 46 13.39 4.81 -3.14
C VAL A 46 13.19 3.79 -4.25
N LEU A 47 12.10 3.89 -4.98
CA LEU A 47 11.81 2.96 -6.07
C LEU A 47 12.88 2.99 -7.16
N ALA A 48 13.33 4.19 -7.53
CA ALA A 48 14.42 4.36 -8.48
C ALA A 48 15.72 3.72 -7.97
N GLN A 49 16.07 3.96 -6.71
CA GLN A 49 17.30 3.43 -6.13
C GLN A 49 17.26 1.91 -5.97
N GLN A 50 16.11 1.35 -5.57
CA GLN A 50 15.92 -0.10 -5.52
C GLN A 50 16.16 -0.77 -6.88
N GLN A 51 15.72 -0.12 -7.95
CA GLN A 51 15.95 -0.62 -9.32
C GLN A 51 17.41 -0.51 -9.74
N ILE A 52 18.07 0.60 -9.46
CA ILE A 52 19.48 0.83 -9.82
C ILE A 52 20.40 -0.18 -9.11
N GLU A 53 20.19 -0.38 -7.82
CA GLU A 53 21.03 -1.27 -7.00
C GLU A 53 20.55 -2.72 -6.99
N GLN A 54 19.43 -3.03 -7.61
CA GLN A 54 18.79 -4.35 -7.57
C GLN A 54 18.62 -4.87 -6.13
N ASN A 55 18.29 -3.96 -5.22
CA ASN A 55 18.16 -4.25 -3.79
C ASN A 55 16.78 -3.87 -3.26
N PRO A 56 15.88 -4.84 -3.03
CA PRO A 56 14.54 -4.60 -2.51
C PRO A 56 14.50 -4.21 -1.02
N HIS A 57 15.63 -4.32 -0.32
CA HIS A 57 15.73 -3.97 1.11
C HIS A 57 15.97 -2.48 1.35
N LEU A 58 16.20 -1.72 0.30
CA LEU A 58 16.32 -0.27 0.43
C LEU A 58 14.99 0.35 0.83
N GLY A 59 15.03 1.22 1.79
CA GLY A 59 13.90 1.98 2.29
C GLY A 59 14.35 3.34 2.82
N ILE A 60 13.43 4.06 3.45
CA ILE A 60 13.70 5.40 3.97
C ILE A 60 13.88 5.30 5.48
N ASP A 61 15.02 5.76 5.97
CA ASP A 61 15.22 6.03 7.39
C ASP A 61 14.46 7.31 7.75
N GLN A 62 13.42 7.18 8.56
CA GLN A 62 12.56 8.30 8.91
C GLN A 62 13.23 9.33 9.82
N GLU A 63 14.27 8.96 10.53
CA GLU A 63 15.02 9.89 11.36
C GLU A 63 15.90 10.82 10.51
N THR A 64 16.57 10.28 9.51
CA THR A 64 17.50 11.02 8.66
C THR A 64 16.92 11.45 7.31
N GLY A 65 15.87 10.81 6.85
CA GLY A 65 15.30 10.97 5.51
C GLY A 65 16.13 10.34 4.39
N ASN A 66 17.18 9.60 4.71
CA ASN A 66 18.06 8.96 3.74
C ASN A 66 17.56 7.59 3.32
N ILE A 67 17.90 7.22 2.08
CA ILE A 67 17.66 5.87 1.58
C ILE A 67 18.78 4.96 2.09
N THR A 68 18.41 3.94 2.84
CA THR A 68 19.34 2.98 3.43
C THR A 68 18.84 1.55 3.29
N ASP A 69 19.74 0.60 3.47
CA ASP A 69 19.37 -0.82 3.53
C ASP A 69 18.80 -1.15 4.92
N LEU A 70 17.49 -1.26 5.00
CA LEU A 70 16.77 -1.51 6.24
C LEU A 70 17.07 -2.90 6.83
N TRP A 71 17.37 -3.86 5.97
CA TRP A 71 17.79 -5.20 6.41
C TRP A 71 19.08 -5.14 7.23
N LYS A 72 20.07 -4.40 6.73
CA LYS A 72 21.36 -4.21 7.42
C LYS A 72 21.20 -3.46 8.75
N LEU A 73 20.21 -2.56 8.84
CA LEU A 73 19.89 -1.85 10.06
C LEU A 73 19.08 -2.68 11.07
N GLY A 74 18.67 -3.89 10.69
CA GLY A 74 17.82 -4.73 11.54
C GLY A 74 16.37 -4.30 11.64
N ILE A 75 15.91 -3.41 10.75
CA ILE A 75 14.51 -2.99 10.67
C ILE A 75 13.76 -4.00 9.82
N ILE A 76 13.19 -4.99 10.48
CA ILE A 76 12.58 -6.17 9.84
C ILE A 76 11.22 -6.44 10.46
N ASP A 77 10.20 -6.59 9.60
CA ASP A 77 8.88 -7.06 10.01
C ASP A 77 8.67 -8.51 9.55
N PRO A 78 8.13 -9.39 10.41
CA PRO A 78 7.72 -10.72 9.98
C PRO A 78 6.65 -10.65 8.89
N THR A 79 6.76 -11.50 7.88
CA THR A 79 5.80 -11.55 6.76
C THR A 79 4.36 -11.80 7.24
N GLU A 80 4.18 -12.60 8.28
CA GLU A 80 2.86 -12.92 8.84
C GLU A 80 2.14 -11.68 9.38
N VAL A 81 2.88 -10.72 9.96
CA VAL A 81 2.31 -9.46 10.46
C VAL A 81 1.72 -8.66 9.31
N LYS A 82 2.44 -8.54 8.21
CA LYS A 82 1.98 -7.81 7.01
C LYS A 82 0.80 -8.49 6.33
N THR A 83 0.84 -9.81 6.21
CA THR A 83 -0.23 -10.60 5.62
C THR A 83 -1.51 -10.49 6.45
N HIS A 84 -1.40 -10.58 7.76
CA HIS A 84 -2.54 -10.41 8.68
C HIS A 84 -3.13 -9.00 8.59
N ALA A 85 -2.31 -7.97 8.59
CA ALA A 85 -2.74 -6.59 8.46
C ALA A 85 -3.52 -6.33 7.16
N LEU A 86 -3.03 -6.83 6.03
CA LEU A 86 -3.71 -6.72 4.74
C LEU A 86 -5.04 -7.46 4.74
N ARG A 87 -5.10 -8.68 5.31
CA ARG A 87 -6.32 -9.48 5.39
C ARG A 87 -7.40 -8.75 6.19
N VAL A 88 -7.05 -8.25 7.37
CA VAL A 88 -7.98 -7.52 8.24
C VAL A 88 -8.45 -6.23 7.57
N ALA A 89 -7.56 -5.47 6.95
CA ALA A 89 -7.90 -4.25 6.24
C ALA A 89 -8.89 -4.51 5.08
N CYS A 90 -8.67 -5.56 4.29
CA CYS A 90 -9.56 -5.95 3.20
C CYS A 90 -10.93 -6.41 3.71
N GLU A 91 -11.00 -7.15 4.80
CA GLU A 91 -12.26 -7.58 5.41
C GLU A 91 -13.08 -6.38 5.91
N ILE A 92 -12.44 -5.43 6.59
CA ILE A 92 -13.11 -4.22 7.10
C ILE A 92 -13.59 -3.35 5.94
N ALA A 93 -12.75 -3.11 4.92
CA ALA A 93 -13.13 -2.33 3.75
C ALA A 93 -14.34 -2.97 3.02
N GLY A 94 -14.34 -4.29 2.87
CA GLY A 94 -15.45 -5.02 2.27
C GLY A 94 -16.77 -4.87 3.06
N ARG A 95 -16.71 -4.90 4.38
CA ARG A 95 -17.86 -4.67 5.25
C ARG A 95 -18.41 -3.24 5.13
N VAL A 96 -17.55 -2.25 5.12
CA VAL A 96 -17.94 -0.84 4.94
C VAL A 96 -18.66 -0.63 3.60
N LEU A 97 -18.15 -1.19 2.53
CA LEU A 97 -18.78 -1.11 1.20
C LEU A 97 -20.17 -1.77 1.18
N ARG A 98 -20.35 -2.89 1.85
CA ARG A 98 -21.66 -3.56 1.97
C ARG A 98 -22.67 -2.72 2.76
N ILE A 99 -22.25 -2.09 3.83
CA ILE A 99 -23.10 -1.19 4.64
C ILE A 99 -23.59 -0.02 3.79
N GLN A 100 -22.72 0.63 3.02
CA GLN A 100 -23.11 1.73 2.13
C GLN A 100 -24.14 1.28 1.09
N THR A 101 -23.99 0.09 0.54
CA THR A 101 -24.94 -0.47 -0.43
C THR A 101 -26.32 -0.69 0.20
N ILE A 102 -26.39 -1.20 1.42
CA ILE A 102 -27.64 -1.42 2.15
C ILE A 102 -28.34 -0.08 2.46
N VAL A 103 -27.64 0.93 2.89
CA VAL A 103 -28.20 2.27 3.18
C VAL A 103 -28.78 2.88 1.91
N ARG A 104 -28.11 2.83 0.79
CA ARG A 104 -28.61 3.32 -0.50
C ARG A 104 -29.91 2.64 -0.93
N LYS A 105 -29.98 1.33 -0.83
CA LYS A 105 -31.19 0.58 -1.16
C LYS A 105 -32.39 0.95 -0.29
N ARG A 106 -32.14 1.30 0.95
CA ARG A 106 -33.19 1.71 1.88
C ARG A 106 -33.75 3.09 1.56
N GLU A 107 -32.91 4.01 1.10
CA GLU A 107 -33.33 5.34 0.65
C GLU A 107 -34.15 5.27 -0.65
N GLU A 108 -33.79 4.40 -1.57
CA GLU A 108 -34.52 4.20 -2.83
C GLU A 108 -35.90 3.54 -2.63
N SER A 109 -36.10 2.83 -1.54
CA SER A 109 -37.36 2.14 -1.23
C SER A 109 -38.37 3.00 -0.46
N LEU A 110 -38.00 4.20 -0.08
CA LEU A 110 -38.83 5.21 0.58
C LEU A 110 -39.39 6.23 -0.40
#